data_c742c9d4907794da51defc22f267bdc1
#
_entry.id   c742c9d4907794da51defc22f267bdc1
#
_cell.length_a   1.000
_cell.length_b   1.000
_cell.length_c   1.000
_cell.angle_alpha   90.00
_cell.angle_beta   90.00
_cell.angle_gamma   90.00
#
_symmetry.space_group_name_H-M   'P 1'
#
loop_
_entity.id
_entity.type
_entity.pdbx_description
1 polymer ?
#
loop_
_entity_poly.entity_id
_entity_poly.type
_entity_poly.pdbx_seq_one_letter_code
_entity_poly.pdbx_strand_id
1 'polypeptide(L)'
;SIHPKNIGHIIIDVNRSNNQIIVRISDSGPGLLINKIKEKAKILGVAVDNMSKGQIAELIFMPSLTTKEEVTTISGRGVGLDFVKTSVEKIGGNVKIELLPTNSDNQNQEATSRCKFALELSFPNYIATT
;
A
#
# COMPACT_ATOMS: atom_id res chain seq x y z
N SER A 1 13.69 -21.99 18.41
CA SER A 1 12.82 -21.24 19.31
C SER A 1 12.11 -20.12 18.55
N ILE A 2 10.83 -20.03 18.78
CA ILE A 2 10.01 -18.99 18.15
C ILE A 2 10.13 -17.72 18.95
N HIS A 3 10.55 -16.65 18.28
CA HIS A 3 10.66 -15.36 18.93
C HIS A 3 9.36 -14.58 18.72
N PRO A 4 8.65 -14.22 19.81
CA PRO A 4 7.39 -13.50 19.69
C PRO A 4 7.49 -12.19 18.89
N LYS A 5 8.65 -11.54 18.92
CA LYS A 5 8.87 -10.30 18.18
C LYS A 5 8.85 -10.45 16.67
N ASN A 6 8.87 -11.71 16.18
CA ASN A 6 8.79 -11.97 14.73
C ASN A 6 7.36 -12.24 14.26
N ILE A 7 6.39 -12.14 15.17
CA ILE A 7 5.00 -12.35 14.81
C ILE A 7 4.45 -11.06 14.20
N GLY A 8 4.02 -11.15 12.95
CA GLY A 8 3.36 -10.03 12.30
C GLY A 8 1.89 -9.99 12.65
N HIS A 9 1.33 -8.80 12.62
CA HIS A 9 -0.10 -8.58 12.84
C HIS A 9 -0.69 -7.91 11.62
N ILE A 10 -1.82 -8.43 11.16
CA ILE A 10 -2.60 -7.81 10.10
C ILE A 10 -3.92 -7.38 10.73
N ILE A 11 -4.25 -6.11 10.55
CA ILE A 11 -5.50 -5.55 11.06
C ILE A 11 -6.40 -5.26 9.88
N ILE A 12 -7.60 -5.82 9.92
CA ILE A 12 -8.60 -5.60 8.88
C ILE A 12 -9.82 -5.00 9.54
N ASP A 13 -10.15 -3.76 9.16
CA ASP A 13 -11.34 -3.08 9.62
C ASP A 13 -12.33 -2.98 8.48
N VAL A 14 -13.58 -3.35 8.75
CA VAL A 14 -14.64 -3.27 7.77
C VAL A 14 -15.70 -2.30 8.30
N ASN A 15 -15.98 -1.27 7.52
CA ASN A 15 -16.99 -0.28 7.86
C ASN A 15 -18.01 -0.16 6.75
N ARG A 16 -19.24 0.08 7.14
CA ARG A 16 -20.33 0.30 6.20
C ARG A 16 -20.76 1.75 6.33
N SER A 17 -20.71 2.46 5.22
CA SER A 17 -21.08 3.86 5.16
C SER A 17 -22.07 4.05 4.03
N ASN A 18 -23.23 4.62 4.31
CA ASN A 18 -24.28 4.89 3.34
C ASN A 18 -24.37 3.89 2.19
N ASN A 19 -23.68 4.16 1.09
CA ASN A 19 -23.73 3.34 -0.11
C ASN A 19 -22.40 2.63 -0.39
N GLN A 20 -21.52 2.55 0.60
CA GLN A 20 -20.20 1.95 0.41
C GLN A 20 -19.84 1.02 1.54
N ILE A 21 -19.08 0.00 1.17
CA ILE A 21 -18.37 -0.85 2.15
C ILE A 21 -16.90 -0.48 2.03
N ILE A 22 -16.29 -0.14 3.16
CA ILE A 22 -14.89 0.27 3.21
C ILE A 22 -14.11 -0.75 4.00
N VAL A 23 -13.09 -1.33 3.37
CA VAL A 23 -12.20 -2.29 3.99
C VAL A 23 -10.83 -1.63 4.12
N ARG A 24 -10.33 -1.54 5.35
CA ARG A 24 -9.03 -0.95 5.61
C ARG A 24 -8.10 -2.04 6.13
N ILE A 25 -6.96 -2.19 5.45
CA ILE A 25 -5.99 -3.23 5.77
C ILE A 25 -4.67 -2.58 6.14
N SER A 26 -4.17 -2.89 7.33
CA SER A 26 -2.87 -2.42 7.76
C SER A 26 -2.11 -3.57 8.42
N ASP A 27 -0.80 -3.44 8.53
CA ASP A 27 0.01 -4.46 9.17
C ASP A 27 1.07 -3.84 10.08
N SER A 28 1.70 -4.67 10.89
CA SER A 28 2.77 -4.26 11.77
C SER A 28 4.14 -4.29 11.09
N GLY A 29 4.16 -4.48 9.78
CA GLY A 29 5.39 -4.58 9.02
C GLY A 29 6.19 -3.28 8.98
N PRO A 30 7.37 -3.32 8.35
CA PRO A 30 8.27 -2.15 8.37
C PRO A 30 7.80 -0.98 7.52
N GLY A 31 6.82 -1.17 6.66
CA GLY A 31 6.32 -0.09 5.81
C GLY A 31 7.03 0.02 4.48
N LEU A 32 6.75 1.09 3.76
CA LEU A 32 7.28 1.33 2.42
C LEU A 32 8.56 2.15 2.47
N LEU A 33 9.51 1.78 1.64
CA LEU A 33 10.72 2.58 1.41
C LEU A 33 10.42 3.57 0.29
N ILE A 34 9.93 4.74 0.67
CA ILE A 34 9.47 5.75 -0.30
C ILE A 34 10.58 6.15 -1.27
N ASN A 35 11.80 6.37 -0.77
CA ASN A 35 12.91 6.77 -1.63
C ASN A 35 13.27 5.70 -2.65
N LYS A 36 13.13 4.43 -2.27
CA LYS A 36 13.42 3.34 -3.18
C LYS A 36 12.38 3.24 -4.29
N ILE A 37 11.11 3.46 -3.93
CA ILE A 37 10.03 3.52 -4.91
C ILE A 37 10.28 4.67 -5.88
N LYS A 38 10.67 5.82 -5.34
CA LYS A 38 10.96 7.00 -6.16
C LYS A 38 12.09 6.72 -7.15
N GLU A 39 13.17 6.11 -6.70
CA GLU A 39 14.30 5.78 -7.58
C GLU A 39 13.90 4.84 -8.72
N LYS A 40 13.14 3.81 -8.40
CA LYS A 40 12.67 2.86 -9.41
C LYS A 40 11.75 3.50 -10.41
N ALA A 41 10.82 4.30 -9.94
CA ALA A 41 9.88 5.00 -10.82
C ALA A 41 10.64 5.94 -11.75
N LYS A 42 11.68 6.60 -11.25
CA LYS A 42 12.51 7.47 -12.06
C LYS A 42 13.22 6.70 -13.17
N ILE A 43 13.72 5.52 -12.87
CA ILE A 43 14.34 4.65 -13.86
C ILE A 43 13.33 4.26 -14.94
N LEU A 44 12.07 4.08 -14.58
CA LEU A 44 11.01 3.75 -15.51
C LEU A 44 10.49 4.95 -16.31
N GLY A 45 11.04 6.14 -16.06
CA GLY A 45 10.66 7.32 -16.80
C GLY A 45 9.56 8.15 -16.16
N VAL A 46 9.20 7.87 -14.94
CA VAL A 46 8.16 8.63 -14.26
C VAL A 46 8.76 9.92 -13.68
N ALA A 47 8.07 11.04 -13.88
CA ALA A 47 8.50 12.34 -13.36
C ALA A 47 8.14 12.45 -11.88
N VAL A 48 9.07 12.05 -11.01
CA VAL A 48 8.79 11.94 -9.57
C VAL A 48 9.23 13.12 -8.74
N ASP A 49 9.96 14.07 -9.32
CA ASP A 49 10.62 15.12 -8.55
C ASP A 49 9.66 16.04 -7.80
N ASN A 50 8.46 16.25 -8.31
CA ASN A 50 7.46 17.12 -7.70
C ASN A 50 6.33 16.33 -7.01
N MET A 51 6.51 15.03 -6.84
CA MET A 51 5.48 14.20 -6.21
C MET A 51 5.60 14.24 -4.68
N SER A 52 4.45 14.27 -4.01
CA SER A 52 4.39 14.10 -2.57
C SER A 52 4.68 12.63 -2.20
N LYS A 53 4.94 12.39 -0.93
CA LYS A 53 5.16 11.02 -0.45
C LYS A 53 3.95 10.13 -0.75
N GLY A 54 2.74 10.67 -0.58
CA GLY A 54 1.53 9.92 -0.90
C GLY A 54 1.42 9.57 -2.37
N GLN A 55 1.78 10.50 -3.24
CA GLN A 55 1.77 10.24 -4.68
C GLN A 55 2.80 9.18 -5.06
N ILE A 56 3.97 9.22 -4.45
CA ILE A 56 5.00 8.19 -4.68
C ILE A 56 4.51 6.83 -4.18
N ALA A 57 3.84 6.80 -3.04
CA ALA A 57 3.29 5.55 -2.52
C ALA A 57 2.27 4.93 -3.48
N GLU A 58 1.48 5.75 -4.16
CA GLU A 58 0.50 5.26 -5.14
C GLU A 58 1.16 4.53 -6.32
N LEU A 59 2.44 4.79 -6.56
CA LEU A 59 3.16 4.14 -7.66
C LEU A 59 3.36 2.64 -7.43
N ILE A 60 3.14 2.14 -6.22
CA ILE A 60 3.22 0.69 -5.97
C ILE A 60 2.18 -0.09 -6.77
N PHE A 61 1.14 0.60 -7.25
CA PHE A 61 0.12 -0.04 -8.09
C PHE A 61 0.54 -0.14 -9.56
N MET A 62 1.68 0.41 -9.93
CA MET A 62 2.17 0.29 -11.30
C MET A 62 2.67 -1.12 -11.58
N PRO A 63 2.29 -1.72 -12.71
CA PRO A 63 2.67 -3.11 -13.02
C PRO A 63 4.18 -3.35 -13.06
N SER A 64 4.96 -2.39 -13.51
CA SER A 64 6.39 -2.58 -13.74
C SER A 64 7.26 -2.22 -12.56
N LEU A 65 6.70 -1.71 -11.50
CA LEU A 65 7.49 -1.19 -10.38
C LEU A 65 8.02 -2.29 -9.48
N THR A 66 7.26 -3.36 -9.28
CA THR A 66 7.63 -4.45 -8.40
C THR A 66 8.35 -5.54 -9.17
N THR A 67 9.61 -5.81 -8.84
CA THR A 67 10.35 -6.91 -9.43
C THR A 67 10.18 -8.16 -8.57
N LYS A 68 10.54 -9.32 -9.15
CA LYS A 68 10.45 -10.58 -8.41
C LYS A 68 11.32 -10.58 -7.16
N GLU A 69 12.41 -9.84 -7.16
CA GLU A 69 13.31 -9.75 -6.01
C GLU A 69 12.72 -8.96 -4.87
N GLU A 70 11.68 -8.20 -5.16
CA GLU A 70 11.02 -7.35 -4.18
C GLU A 70 9.60 -7.81 -3.91
N VAL A 71 9.34 -9.07 -4.15
CA VAL A 71 8.12 -9.67 -3.70
C VAL A 71 8.10 -9.44 -2.20
N THR A 72 7.46 -8.36 -1.85
CA THR A 72 7.38 -7.95 -0.46
C THR A 72 6.51 -8.90 0.30
N THR A 73 6.58 -8.78 1.59
CA THR A 73 5.70 -9.50 2.50
C THR A 73 4.23 -9.37 2.16
N ILE A 74 3.86 -8.41 1.32
CA ILE A 74 2.46 -8.16 1.00
C ILE A 74 1.91 -9.19 0.00
N SER A 75 2.70 -9.57 -0.99
CA SER A 75 2.20 -10.47 -2.03
C SER A 75 2.66 -11.92 -1.87
N GLY A 76 3.84 -12.16 -1.32
CA GLY A 76 4.36 -13.51 -1.09
C GLY A 76 4.45 -14.42 -2.31
N ARG A 77 3.87 -14.04 -3.43
CA ARG A 77 3.78 -14.87 -4.62
C ARG A 77 4.14 -14.15 -5.91
N GLY A 78 4.70 -12.94 -5.82
CA GLY A 78 5.02 -12.18 -7.02
C GLY A 78 3.83 -11.58 -7.74
N VAL A 79 2.64 -11.64 -7.16
CA VAL A 79 1.47 -10.97 -7.70
C VAL A 79 1.53 -9.52 -7.25
N GLY A 80 1.62 -8.60 -8.19
CA GLY A 80 1.72 -7.19 -7.86
C GLY A 80 0.41 -6.60 -7.38
N LEU A 81 0.52 -5.46 -6.71
CA LEU A 81 -0.66 -4.75 -6.23
C LEU A 81 -1.49 -4.17 -7.39
N ASP A 82 -0.91 -4.09 -8.59
CA ASP A 82 -1.65 -3.73 -9.79
C ASP A 82 -2.80 -4.68 -10.04
N PHE A 83 -2.59 -5.98 -9.77
CA PHE A 83 -3.64 -6.97 -9.91
C PHE A 83 -4.77 -6.72 -8.91
N VAL A 84 -4.42 -6.37 -7.67
CA VAL A 84 -5.43 -6.06 -6.65
C VAL A 84 -6.27 -4.87 -7.09
N LYS A 85 -5.62 -3.81 -7.54
CA LYS A 85 -6.32 -2.60 -7.98
C LYS A 85 -7.23 -2.88 -9.16
N THR A 86 -6.73 -3.58 -10.15
CA THR A 86 -7.53 -3.91 -11.34
C THR A 86 -8.73 -4.77 -10.97
N SER A 87 -8.55 -5.75 -10.09
CA SER A 87 -9.62 -6.64 -9.66
C SER A 87 -10.72 -5.89 -8.91
N VAL A 88 -10.33 -4.99 -8.01
CA VAL A 88 -11.29 -4.18 -7.26
C VAL A 88 -12.04 -3.23 -8.18
N GLU A 89 -11.35 -2.61 -9.12
CA GLU A 89 -11.98 -1.67 -10.05
C GLU A 89 -12.98 -2.37 -10.98
N LYS A 90 -12.72 -3.63 -11.33
CA LYS A 90 -13.64 -4.40 -12.17
C LYS A 90 -15.03 -4.57 -11.55
N ILE A 91 -15.11 -4.60 -10.24
CA ILE A 91 -16.39 -4.73 -9.56
C ILE A 91 -16.92 -3.37 -9.07
N GLY A 92 -16.38 -2.28 -9.63
CA GLY A 92 -16.85 -0.95 -9.32
C GLY A 92 -16.26 -0.35 -8.05
N GLY A 93 -15.23 -0.98 -7.51
CA GLY A 93 -14.58 -0.49 -6.31
C GLY A 93 -13.39 0.40 -6.59
N ASN A 94 -12.72 0.79 -5.52
CA ASN A 94 -11.54 1.64 -5.59
C ASN A 94 -10.53 1.22 -4.52
N VAL A 95 -9.25 1.36 -4.82
CA VAL A 95 -8.16 1.08 -3.88
C VAL A 95 -7.32 2.32 -3.72
N LYS A 96 -7.04 2.69 -2.49
CA LYS A 96 -6.15 3.79 -2.14
C LYS A 96 -5.10 3.31 -1.17
N ILE A 97 -3.96 3.98 -1.17
CA ILE A 97 -2.97 3.80 -0.13
C ILE A 97 -2.94 5.05 0.74
N GLU A 98 -2.85 4.86 2.04
CA GLU A 98 -2.75 5.96 2.99
C GLU A 98 -1.49 5.78 3.82
N LEU A 99 -0.65 6.79 3.83
CA LEU A 99 0.53 6.77 4.68
C LEU A 99 0.13 7.13 6.10
N LEU A 100 0.57 6.32 7.05
CA LEU A 100 0.23 6.50 8.45
C LEU A 100 1.26 7.40 9.12
N PRO A 101 0.85 8.24 10.09
CA PRO A 101 1.79 9.07 10.82
C PRO A 101 2.76 8.21 11.62
N THR A 102 4.02 8.62 11.63
CA THR A 102 5.05 7.96 12.43
C THR A 102 5.39 8.83 13.63
N ASN A 103 5.71 8.18 14.74
CA ASN A 103 6.03 8.88 15.98
C ASN A 103 7.44 9.48 15.98
N SER A 104 8.19 9.33 14.91
CA SER A 104 9.53 9.85 14.85
C SER A 104 9.52 11.23 14.20
N ASP A 105 9.60 12.25 15.03
CA ASP A 105 9.76 13.64 14.58
C ASP A 105 11.18 13.93 14.11
N ASN A 106 11.99 12.92 13.92
CA ASN A 106 13.36 13.11 13.49
C ASN A 106 13.40 13.41 12.00
N GLN A 107 13.47 14.71 11.71
CA GLN A 107 13.56 15.23 10.35
C GLN A 107 14.84 14.78 9.62
N ASN A 108 15.73 14.09 10.30
CA ASN A 108 17.03 13.70 9.74
C ASN A 108 17.10 12.28 9.20
N GLN A 109 15.95 11.58 9.10
CA GLN A 109 15.94 10.20 8.63
C GLN A 109 15.39 10.05 7.21
N GLU A 110 15.65 11.03 6.35
CA GLU A 110 15.11 10.99 4.99
C GLU A 110 15.61 9.80 4.17
N ALA A 111 16.81 9.30 4.44
CA ALA A 111 17.43 8.26 3.62
C ALA A 111 16.97 6.84 3.96
N THR A 112 16.46 6.61 5.17
CA THR A 112 16.07 5.27 5.61
C THR A 112 14.65 5.21 6.14
N SER A 113 13.87 6.28 5.92
CA SER A 113 12.54 6.35 6.48
C SER A 113 11.59 5.37 5.78
N ARG A 114 11.15 4.39 6.54
CA ARG A 114 10.07 3.53 6.12
C ARG A 114 8.76 4.16 6.56
N CYS A 115 7.80 4.20 5.65
CA CYS A 115 6.50 4.79 5.93
C CYS A 115 5.47 3.68 6.10
N LYS A 116 4.90 3.58 7.28
CA LYS A 116 3.79 2.65 7.49
C LYS A 116 2.58 3.12 6.71
N PHE A 117 1.76 2.19 6.29
CA PHE A 117 0.65 2.50 5.40
C PHE A 117 -0.54 1.60 5.69
N ALA A 118 -1.68 2.02 5.19
CA ALA A 118 -2.87 1.20 5.14
C ALA A 118 -3.41 1.21 3.72
N LEU A 119 -3.98 0.10 3.31
CA LEU A 119 -4.74 0.02 2.07
C LEU A 119 -6.20 0.22 2.40
N GLU A 120 -6.87 1.07 1.65
CA GLU A 120 -8.29 1.31 1.80
C GLU A 120 -8.99 0.89 0.52
N LEU A 121 -9.83 -0.14 0.64
CA LEU A 121 -10.63 -0.64 -0.46
C LEU A 121 -12.06 -0.20 -0.22
N SER A 122 -12.69 0.39 -1.24
CA SER A 122 -14.09 0.78 -1.14
C SER A 122 -14.88 0.08 -2.23
N PHE A 123 -16.08 -0.38 -1.87
CA PHE A 123 -16.97 -1.11 -2.77
C PHE A 123 -18.37 -0.52 -2.70
N PRO A 124 -19.07 -0.48 -3.83
CA PRO A 124 -20.47 -0.07 -3.80
C PRO A 124 -21.33 -1.07 -3.00
N ASN A 125 -22.17 -0.56 -2.14
CA ASN A 125 -22.98 -1.42 -1.26
C ASN A 125 -24.08 -2.17 -2.01
N TYR A 126 -24.48 -1.70 -3.20
CA TYR A 126 -25.56 -2.34 -3.95
C TYR A 126 -25.20 -3.73 -4.49
N ILE A 127 -23.90 -4.10 -4.47
CA ILE A 127 -23.46 -5.42 -4.91
C ILE A 127 -24.06 -6.52 -4.02
N ALA A 128 -24.37 -6.20 -2.78
CA ALA A 128 -24.85 -7.17 -1.81
C ALA A 128 -26.33 -7.49 -1.95
N THR A 129 -27.04 -6.85 -2.85
CA THR A 129 -28.50 -7.00 -2.98
C THR A 129 -28.93 -7.90 -4.13
N THR A 130 -28.01 -8.51 -4.84
CA THR A 130 -28.36 -9.43 -5.93
C THR A 130 -28.38 -10.88 -5.51
#